data_62a4e6501cb8b5e9bec881cb07c0020f
#
_entry.id   62a4e6501cb8b5e9bec881cb07c0020f
#
_cell.length_a   1.000
_cell.length_b   1.000
_cell.length_c   1.000
_cell.angle_alpha   90.00
_cell.angle_beta   90.00
_cell.angle_gamma   90.00
#
_symmetry.space_group_name_H-M   'P 1'
#
loop_
_entity.id
_entity.type
_entity.pdbx_description
1 polymer ?
#
loop_
_entity_poly.entity_id
_entity_poly.type
_entity_poly.pdbx_seq_one_letter_code
_entity_poly.pdbx_strand_id
1 'polypeptide(L)'
;MNKRLIIYPMLLSAGLLQARQKPNVVIIFTDDQGYQDLGCYGSPLIQTPSIDRMAKDGLKLTDFYVSASVSSASRAGLLTGRLNTKNGVKGVFFPESAGMPSEEITLAEALKEQGYITGCFGKWHLGDLKGHLPTDQGFDYYYGIPYSNDMYIAPSQQFAPDAIFREGYTLVKAKEDQEFVRTSSRAAVKKRLNNASPLFEGDRIIEYPCDQSTTTRRYFDHAIDFVEQHNEKQPFFLYITPSMPHVPLFASEQFRGKSKRGLYGDVVEEIDWNVGRFLDYLDKKGLAENTLVIFASDNGPWLSFKGEGGSADPLRGGKFSYYEGGVRVPCIIRWKGVVPAGVTSDAIITSIDLFPTIMHYAGSHSFNQEIDGINAVSYTHLRAHET
;
A
#
# COMPACT_ATOMS: atom_id res chain seq x y z
N MET A 1 38.42 -69.76 12.70
CA MET A 1 37.11 -69.15 12.49
C MET A 1 37.36 -67.61 12.46
N ASN A 2 37.50 -67.04 11.24
CA ASN A 2 37.75 -65.63 11.08
C ASN A 2 36.41 -64.91 10.90
N LYS A 3 36.00 -64.08 11.86
CA LYS A 3 34.89 -63.18 11.74
C LYS A 3 35.33 -61.92 10.98
N ARG A 4 34.86 -61.77 9.74
CA ARG A 4 34.98 -60.52 8.96
C ARG A 4 34.00 -59.49 9.50
N LEU A 5 34.49 -58.37 9.99
CA LEU A 5 33.72 -57.21 10.37
C LEU A 5 33.38 -56.44 9.08
N ILE A 6 32.08 -56.42 8.71
CA ILE A 6 31.62 -55.60 7.59
C ILE A 6 31.27 -54.21 8.15
N ILE A 7 32.09 -53.21 7.85
CA ILE A 7 31.83 -51.82 8.16
C ILE A 7 30.99 -51.26 7.01
N TYR A 8 29.71 -50.92 7.26
CA TYR A 8 28.89 -50.17 6.35
C TYR A 8 29.29 -48.67 6.44
N PRO A 9 29.61 -48.00 5.33
CA PRO A 9 29.79 -46.54 5.35
C PRO A 9 28.42 -45.91 5.53
N MET A 10 28.20 -45.25 6.68
CA MET A 10 27.08 -44.41 6.96
C MET A 10 27.27 -43.12 6.13
N LEU A 11 26.61 -43.02 4.98
CA LEU A 11 26.49 -41.81 4.19
C LEU A 11 25.71 -40.81 5.04
N LEU A 12 26.42 -39.91 5.74
CA LEU A 12 25.87 -38.66 6.25
C LEU A 12 25.46 -37.81 5.03
N SER A 13 24.19 -37.84 4.66
CA SER A 13 23.60 -36.82 3.83
C SER A 13 23.57 -35.52 4.65
N ALA A 14 24.62 -34.71 4.54
CA ALA A 14 24.56 -33.33 4.94
C ALA A 14 23.53 -32.66 4.05
N GLY A 15 22.27 -32.64 4.49
CA GLY A 15 21.26 -31.78 3.96
C GLY A 15 21.78 -30.35 4.14
N LEU A 16 22.26 -29.75 3.07
CA LEU A 16 22.49 -28.32 3.00
C LEU A 16 21.14 -27.68 3.35
N LEU A 17 20.99 -27.19 4.56
CA LEU A 17 19.97 -26.19 4.90
C LEU A 17 20.28 -25.00 3.99
N GLN A 18 19.71 -25.02 2.80
CA GLN A 18 19.73 -23.87 1.92
C GLN A 18 19.01 -22.75 2.69
N ALA A 19 19.76 -21.75 3.13
CA ALA A 19 19.18 -20.60 3.81
C ALA A 19 18.05 -20.09 2.92
N ARG A 20 16.83 -20.10 3.45
CA ARG A 20 15.64 -19.69 2.67
C ARG A 20 15.89 -18.29 2.17
N GLN A 21 15.77 -18.08 0.86
CA GLN A 21 15.93 -16.76 0.26
C GLN A 21 14.91 -15.81 0.91
N LYS A 22 15.35 -14.61 1.29
CA LYS A 22 14.46 -13.56 1.82
C LYS A 22 13.35 -13.30 0.81
N PRO A 23 12.08 -13.28 1.22
CA PRO A 23 10.98 -13.05 0.29
C PRO A 23 10.95 -11.61 -0.20
N ASN A 24 10.49 -11.40 -1.41
CA ASN A 24 10.01 -10.10 -1.82
C ASN A 24 8.72 -9.77 -1.08
N VAL A 25 8.47 -8.48 -0.83
CA VAL A 25 7.28 -8.01 -0.12
C VAL A 25 6.57 -6.95 -0.95
N VAL A 26 5.27 -7.10 -1.11
CA VAL A 26 4.41 -6.14 -1.80
C VAL A 26 3.19 -5.85 -0.93
N ILE A 27 2.98 -4.60 -0.60
CA ILE A 27 1.77 -4.12 0.06
C ILE A 27 1.01 -3.23 -0.92
N ILE A 28 -0.20 -3.65 -1.30
CA ILE A 28 -1.14 -2.84 -2.07
C ILE A 28 -2.14 -2.27 -1.08
N PHE A 29 -2.11 -0.94 -0.87
CA PHE A 29 -2.86 -0.27 0.19
C PHE A 29 -3.73 0.83 -0.41
N THR A 30 -4.99 0.50 -0.70
CA THR A 30 -5.96 1.39 -1.33
C THR A 30 -6.43 2.49 -0.38
N ASP A 31 -7.15 3.48 -0.90
CA ASP A 31 -7.57 4.69 -0.18
C ASP A 31 -9.09 4.75 -0.04
N ASP A 32 -9.62 4.74 1.20
CA ASP A 32 -11.05 4.80 1.50
C ASP A 32 -11.90 3.63 0.94
N GLN A 33 -11.30 2.46 0.67
CA GLN A 33 -12.05 1.32 0.15
C GLN A 33 -12.84 0.62 1.24
N GLY A 34 -14.13 0.45 1.03
CA GLY A 34 -15.01 -0.18 2.02
C GLY A 34 -14.88 -1.69 2.10
N TYR A 35 -15.36 -2.25 3.22
CA TYR A 35 -15.31 -3.68 3.49
C TYR A 35 -16.01 -4.52 2.42
N GLN A 36 -17.16 -4.08 1.91
CA GLN A 36 -17.96 -4.81 0.90
C GLN A 36 -17.59 -4.46 -0.55
N ASP A 37 -16.56 -3.68 -0.81
CA ASP A 37 -16.30 -3.16 -2.17
C ASP A 37 -15.56 -4.14 -3.09
N LEU A 38 -15.37 -5.39 -2.67
CA LEU A 38 -14.75 -6.47 -3.44
C LEU A 38 -15.72 -7.66 -3.62
N GLY A 39 -15.66 -8.37 -4.74
CA GLY A 39 -16.48 -9.55 -5.00
C GLY A 39 -16.33 -10.61 -3.93
N CYS A 40 -15.11 -10.94 -3.52
CA CYS A 40 -14.85 -11.91 -2.45
C CYS A 40 -15.28 -11.45 -1.04
N TYR A 41 -15.63 -10.18 -0.87
CA TYR A 41 -16.24 -9.62 0.35
C TYR A 41 -17.75 -9.33 0.18
N GLY A 42 -18.35 -9.77 -0.92
CA GLY A 42 -19.79 -9.75 -1.12
C GLY A 42 -20.33 -8.52 -1.86
N SER A 43 -19.50 -7.81 -2.61
CA SER A 43 -19.99 -6.70 -3.46
C SER A 43 -21.02 -7.22 -4.48
N PRO A 44 -22.23 -6.65 -4.51
CA PRO A 44 -23.25 -7.09 -5.47
C PRO A 44 -23.09 -6.48 -6.87
N LEU A 45 -22.34 -5.38 -7.00
CA LEU A 45 -22.30 -4.57 -8.21
C LEU A 45 -20.89 -4.38 -8.79
N ILE A 46 -19.83 -4.45 -7.97
CA ILE A 46 -18.44 -4.24 -8.39
C ILE A 46 -17.84 -5.60 -8.73
N GLN A 47 -17.15 -5.68 -9.87
CA GLN A 47 -16.50 -6.91 -10.33
C GLN A 47 -15.00 -6.83 -10.08
N THR A 48 -14.47 -7.72 -9.22
CA THR A 48 -13.04 -7.76 -8.87
C THR A 48 -12.41 -9.13 -9.10
N PRO A 49 -12.48 -9.66 -10.35
CA PRO A 49 -12.06 -11.04 -10.63
C PRO A 49 -10.60 -11.33 -10.31
N SER A 50 -9.71 -10.33 -10.40
CA SER A 50 -8.28 -10.50 -10.12
C SER A 50 -8.00 -10.56 -8.61
N ILE A 51 -8.62 -9.69 -7.83
CA ILE A 51 -8.51 -9.70 -6.36
C ILE A 51 -9.25 -10.92 -5.79
N ASP A 52 -10.38 -11.32 -6.38
CA ASP A 52 -11.09 -12.54 -6.02
C ASP A 52 -10.23 -13.80 -6.30
N ARG A 53 -9.46 -13.80 -7.40
CA ARG A 53 -8.46 -14.84 -7.68
C ARG A 53 -7.34 -14.82 -6.63
N MET A 54 -6.84 -13.63 -6.27
CA MET A 54 -5.84 -13.50 -5.21
C MET A 54 -6.32 -14.11 -3.88
N ALA A 55 -7.60 -13.93 -3.52
CA ALA A 55 -8.21 -14.55 -2.35
C ALA A 55 -8.32 -16.07 -2.47
N LYS A 56 -8.60 -16.61 -3.67
CA LYS A 56 -8.61 -18.06 -3.92
C LYS A 56 -7.22 -18.67 -3.88
N ASP A 57 -6.20 -17.93 -4.28
CA ASP A 57 -4.80 -18.34 -4.29
C ASP A 57 -4.09 -18.10 -2.93
N GLY A 58 -4.79 -17.52 -1.96
CA GLY A 58 -4.23 -17.12 -0.68
C GLY A 58 -5.23 -17.16 0.48
N LEU A 59 -5.01 -16.27 1.44
CA LEU A 59 -5.77 -16.13 2.68
C LEU A 59 -6.61 -14.86 2.63
N LYS A 60 -7.92 -14.98 2.86
CA LYS A 60 -8.84 -13.85 3.09
C LYS A 60 -9.04 -13.66 4.59
N LEU A 61 -8.76 -12.48 5.12
CA LEU A 61 -9.00 -12.10 6.51
C LEU A 61 -10.33 -11.37 6.63
N THR A 62 -11.26 -11.87 7.45
CA THR A 62 -12.54 -11.20 7.69
C THR A 62 -12.47 -10.17 8.81
N ASP A 63 -11.46 -10.27 9.67
CA ASP A 63 -11.27 -9.45 10.87
C ASP A 63 -9.90 -8.76 10.87
N PHE A 64 -9.61 -8.03 9.77
CA PHE A 64 -8.41 -7.21 9.65
C PHE A 64 -8.74 -5.76 9.97
N TYR A 65 -7.96 -5.17 10.89
CA TYR A 65 -8.17 -3.82 11.39
C TYR A 65 -6.99 -2.91 11.09
N VAL A 66 -7.30 -1.68 10.71
CA VAL A 66 -6.31 -0.61 10.60
C VAL A 66 -6.26 0.21 11.90
N SER A 67 -5.11 0.83 12.17
CA SER A 67 -4.86 1.54 13.43
C SER A 67 -5.65 2.84 13.60
N ALA A 68 -6.24 3.36 12.53
CA ALA A 68 -7.07 4.56 12.55
C ALA A 68 -8.05 4.60 11.37
N SER A 69 -9.17 5.31 11.54
CA SER A 69 -10.18 5.51 10.50
C SER A 69 -9.89 6.69 9.56
N VAL A 70 -8.61 7.08 9.43
CA VAL A 70 -8.13 8.16 8.53
C VAL A 70 -6.75 7.87 7.99
N SER A 71 -6.51 8.28 6.74
CA SER A 71 -5.37 7.86 5.94
C SER A 71 -3.99 8.08 6.57
N SER A 72 -3.62 9.31 6.98
CA SER A 72 -2.26 9.55 7.49
C SER A 72 -1.94 8.72 8.73
N ALA A 73 -2.87 8.69 9.68
CA ALA A 73 -2.71 7.94 10.93
C ALA A 73 -2.63 6.43 10.67
N SER A 74 -3.48 5.88 9.80
CA SER A 74 -3.47 4.46 9.43
C SER A 74 -2.17 4.06 8.69
N ARG A 75 -1.73 4.88 7.71
CA ARG A 75 -0.49 4.64 6.96
C ARG A 75 0.74 4.69 7.87
N ALA A 76 0.79 5.65 8.82
CA ALA A 76 1.84 5.70 9.82
C ALA A 76 1.87 4.44 10.69
N GLY A 77 0.69 3.99 11.18
CA GLY A 77 0.61 2.77 11.98
C GLY A 77 1.13 1.54 11.25
N LEU A 78 0.72 1.34 9.98
CA LEU A 78 1.20 0.23 9.15
C LEU A 78 2.72 0.28 8.97
N LEU A 79 3.27 1.45 8.59
CA LEU A 79 4.69 1.59 8.26
C LEU A 79 5.60 1.56 9.48
N THR A 80 5.13 1.94 10.68
CA THR A 80 5.95 1.96 11.90
C THR A 80 5.72 0.77 12.82
N GLY A 81 4.64 -0.01 12.61
CA GLY A 81 4.23 -1.07 13.55
C GLY A 81 3.80 -0.56 14.92
N ARG A 82 3.46 0.75 15.03
CA ARG A 82 3.17 1.44 16.28
C ARG A 82 1.80 2.10 16.30
N LEU A 83 1.21 2.16 17.47
CA LEU A 83 -0.06 2.87 17.68
C LEU A 83 0.10 4.39 17.43
N ASN A 84 -0.92 5.02 16.90
CA ASN A 84 -0.93 6.45 16.54
C ASN A 84 -0.71 7.38 17.72
N THR A 85 -1.01 6.93 18.93
CA THR A 85 -0.71 7.65 20.18
C THR A 85 0.78 7.71 20.51
N LYS A 86 1.57 6.76 19.97
CA LYS A 86 3.02 6.65 20.18
C LYS A 86 3.83 7.20 19.00
N ASN A 87 3.40 6.95 17.75
CA ASN A 87 4.12 7.44 16.56
C ASN A 87 3.84 8.91 16.21
N GLY A 88 3.02 9.61 17.02
CA GLY A 88 2.76 11.03 16.88
C GLY A 88 1.76 11.43 15.77
N VAL A 89 1.31 10.51 14.92
CA VAL A 89 0.38 10.79 13.81
C VAL A 89 -1.05 10.52 14.23
N LYS A 90 -1.79 11.57 14.62
CA LYS A 90 -3.13 11.45 15.22
C LYS A 90 -4.28 11.78 14.27
N GLY A 91 -4.00 12.27 13.07
CA GLY A 91 -5.02 12.73 12.12
C GLY A 91 -4.53 12.79 10.70
N VAL A 92 -5.14 13.67 9.91
CA VAL A 92 -4.82 13.87 8.49
C VAL A 92 -3.83 15.01 8.33
N PHE A 93 -2.75 14.78 7.60
CA PHE A 93 -1.83 15.83 7.19
C PHE A 93 -2.35 16.60 5.97
N PHE A 94 -1.92 17.84 5.86
CA PHE A 94 -2.17 18.71 4.71
C PHE A 94 -0.84 19.22 4.16
N PRO A 95 -0.82 19.74 2.92
CA PRO A 95 0.38 20.33 2.37
C PRO A 95 1.07 21.28 3.34
N GLU A 96 2.40 21.15 3.46
CA GLU A 96 3.27 21.87 4.41
C GLU A 96 3.07 21.52 5.90
N SER A 97 2.39 20.41 6.20
CA SER A 97 2.41 19.85 7.56
C SER A 97 3.79 19.29 7.90
N ALA A 98 4.11 19.26 9.20
CA ALA A 98 5.37 18.71 9.68
C ALA A 98 5.56 17.21 9.34
N GLY A 99 4.48 16.49 8.98
CA GLY A 99 4.58 15.07 8.62
C GLY A 99 4.73 14.13 9.81
N MET A 100 4.99 12.87 9.52
CA MET A 100 5.35 11.85 10.50
C MET A 100 6.73 12.22 11.07
N PRO A 101 6.93 12.10 12.42
CA PRO A 101 8.24 12.37 13.01
C PRO A 101 9.35 11.56 12.32
N SER A 102 10.47 12.21 12.01
CA SER A 102 11.61 11.59 11.31
C SER A 102 12.37 10.57 12.15
N GLU A 103 12.10 10.52 13.44
CA GLU A 103 12.65 9.54 14.38
C GLU A 103 11.93 8.18 14.31
N GLU A 104 10.74 8.15 13.73
CA GLU A 104 9.98 6.91 13.54
C GLU A 104 10.63 6.06 12.44
N ILE A 105 11.02 4.84 12.80
CA ILE A 105 11.61 3.89 11.84
C ILE A 105 10.47 3.23 11.05
N THR A 106 10.51 3.40 9.76
CA THR A 106 9.54 2.79 8.84
C THR A 106 9.90 1.35 8.49
N LEU A 107 8.92 0.59 8.03
CA LEU A 107 9.14 -0.74 7.46
C LEU A 107 10.13 -0.70 6.28
N ALA A 108 10.14 0.39 5.49
CA ALA A 108 11.09 0.55 4.40
C ALA A 108 12.52 0.67 4.91
N GLU A 109 12.78 1.51 5.93
CA GLU A 109 14.08 1.64 6.56
C GLU A 109 14.55 0.32 7.18
N ALA A 110 13.67 -0.34 7.94
CA ALA A 110 13.97 -1.62 8.57
C ALA A 110 14.29 -2.74 7.55
N LEU A 111 13.57 -2.79 6.44
CA LEU A 111 13.83 -3.75 5.36
C LEU A 111 15.10 -3.40 4.59
N LYS A 112 15.40 -2.12 4.41
CA LYS A 112 16.65 -1.67 3.79
C LYS A 112 17.88 -2.12 4.57
N GLU A 113 17.84 -2.08 5.92
CA GLU A 113 18.87 -2.67 6.78
C GLU A 113 19.02 -4.19 6.57
N GLN A 114 17.96 -4.85 6.12
CA GLN A 114 17.99 -6.27 5.75
C GLN A 114 18.43 -6.54 4.30
N GLY A 115 18.83 -5.51 3.55
CA GLY A 115 19.35 -5.61 2.19
C GLY A 115 18.26 -5.58 1.11
N TYR A 116 17.06 -5.10 1.44
CA TYR A 116 16.00 -4.88 0.43
C TYR A 116 16.24 -3.60 -0.34
N ILE A 117 15.82 -3.60 -1.60
CA ILE A 117 15.55 -2.37 -2.34
C ILE A 117 14.09 -2.01 -2.21
N THR A 118 13.77 -0.71 -2.08
CA THR A 118 12.46 -0.26 -1.64
C THR A 118 11.85 0.76 -2.58
N GLY A 119 10.57 0.59 -2.95
CA GLY A 119 9.84 1.49 -3.83
C GLY A 119 8.46 1.85 -3.29
N CYS A 120 8.11 3.14 -3.37
CA CYS A 120 6.80 3.67 -3.02
C CYS A 120 6.11 4.20 -4.28
N PHE A 121 4.88 3.72 -4.57
CA PHE A 121 4.15 4.04 -5.80
C PHE A 121 2.73 4.46 -5.48
N GLY A 122 2.46 5.77 -5.50
CA GLY A 122 1.13 6.33 -5.24
C GLY A 122 1.10 7.36 -4.13
N LYS A 123 0.01 7.35 -3.36
CA LYS A 123 -0.25 8.29 -2.28
C LYS A 123 0.66 8.02 -1.07
N TRP A 124 1.41 9.05 -0.63
CA TRP A 124 2.22 8.98 0.58
C TRP A 124 1.46 9.36 1.85
N HIS A 125 1.02 10.58 1.94
CA HIS A 125 0.21 11.20 3.01
C HIS A 125 0.87 11.27 4.39
N LEU A 126 2.20 11.24 4.47
CA LEU A 126 2.94 11.31 5.74
C LEU A 126 3.91 12.50 5.83
N GLY A 127 3.79 13.46 4.93
CA GLY A 127 4.57 14.70 4.89
C GLY A 127 5.18 14.96 3.52
N ASP A 128 5.39 16.25 3.19
CA ASP A 128 5.95 16.71 1.91
C ASP A 128 7.13 17.67 2.08
N LEU A 129 7.47 18.00 3.31
CA LEU A 129 8.65 18.77 3.62
C LEU A 129 9.91 17.90 3.54
N LYS A 130 11.04 18.53 3.31
CA LYS A 130 12.34 17.85 3.34
C LYS A 130 12.52 17.11 4.68
N GLY A 131 12.94 15.87 4.61
CA GLY A 131 13.04 14.96 5.75
C GLY A 131 11.79 14.11 6.00
N HIS A 132 10.70 14.32 5.22
CA HIS A 132 9.43 13.61 5.39
C HIS A 132 8.88 12.98 4.11
N LEU A 133 9.56 13.13 2.99
CA LEU A 133 9.21 12.45 1.73
C LEU A 133 9.50 10.94 1.83
N PRO A 134 8.89 10.09 0.99
CA PRO A 134 9.20 8.66 0.98
C PRO A 134 10.68 8.35 0.88
N THR A 135 11.41 9.12 0.08
CA THR A 135 12.87 8.98 -0.09
C THR A 135 13.67 9.35 1.15
N ASP A 136 13.13 10.18 2.03
CA ASP A 136 13.71 10.49 3.34
C ASP A 136 13.35 9.45 4.41
N GLN A 137 12.34 8.61 4.15
CA GLN A 137 11.76 7.62 5.05
C GLN A 137 12.02 6.17 4.59
N GLY A 138 13.17 5.93 3.98
CA GLY A 138 13.69 4.61 3.66
C GLY A 138 13.35 4.06 2.27
N PHE A 139 12.57 4.76 1.44
CA PHE A 139 12.33 4.31 0.07
C PHE A 139 13.45 4.78 -0.87
N ASP A 140 14.00 3.86 -1.67
CA ASP A 140 15.00 4.16 -2.70
C ASP A 140 14.39 4.84 -3.92
N TYR A 141 13.11 4.60 -4.19
CA TYR A 141 12.37 5.17 -5.29
C TYR A 141 10.97 5.60 -4.85
N TYR A 142 10.53 6.75 -5.33
CA TYR A 142 9.18 7.26 -5.14
C TYR A 142 8.59 7.77 -6.46
N TYR A 143 7.36 7.34 -6.75
CA TYR A 143 6.55 7.86 -7.84
C TYR A 143 5.11 7.98 -7.37
N GLY A 144 4.59 9.21 -7.21
CA GLY A 144 3.26 9.36 -6.65
C GLY A 144 2.84 10.76 -6.27
N ILE A 145 1.78 10.89 -5.49
CA ILE A 145 1.28 12.15 -4.95
C ILE A 145 1.59 12.23 -3.44
N PRO A 146 2.10 13.36 -2.94
CA PRO A 146 2.56 13.46 -1.55
C PRO A 146 1.41 13.47 -0.53
N TYR A 147 0.19 13.78 -0.96
CA TYR A 147 -1.02 13.85 -0.14
C TYR A 147 -2.20 13.11 -0.77
N SER A 148 -3.41 13.40 -0.28
CA SER A 148 -4.66 12.95 -0.89
C SER A 148 -4.89 13.66 -2.22
N ASN A 149 -5.56 12.98 -3.13
CA ASN A 149 -5.79 13.44 -4.50
C ASN A 149 -6.73 14.68 -4.61
N ASP A 150 -7.45 15.02 -3.54
CA ASP A 150 -8.25 16.24 -3.39
C ASP A 150 -7.45 17.46 -2.90
N MET A 151 -6.15 17.29 -2.72
CA MET A 151 -5.25 18.34 -2.22
C MET A 151 -4.54 19.07 -3.37
N TYR A 152 -3.63 19.96 -3.04
CA TYR A 152 -3.04 20.95 -3.91
C TYR A 152 -1.52 21.02 -3.73
N ILE A 153 -0.86 21.74 -4.63
CA ILE A 153 0.58 22.01 -4.58
C ILE A 153 0.96 22.80 -3.32
N ALA A 154 2.14 22.48 -2.74
CA ALA A 154 2.68 23.24 -1.62
C ALA A 154 3.77 24.24 -2.07
N PRO A 155 3.92 25.39 -1.36
CA PRO A 155 4.93 26.39 -1.66
C PRO A 155 6.37 25.88 -1.64
N SER A 156 6.69 24.94 -0.75
CA SER A 156 8.04 24.36 -0.60
C SER A 156 8.43 23.37 -1.69
N GLN A 157 7.46 22.82 -2.42
CA GLN A 157 7.71 21.78 -3.42
C GLN A 157 8.45 22.32 -4.64
N GLN A 158 9.37 21.52 -5.18
CA GLN A 158 10.23 21.90 -6.29
C GLN A 158 9.88 21.16 -7.57
N PHE A 159 9.95 21.84 -8.71
CA PHE A 159 9.75 21.22 -10.01
C PHE A 159 11.04 20.59 -10.55
N ALA A 160 10.89 19.46 -11.24
CA ALA A 160 11.94 18.94 -12.09
C ALA A 160 12.19 19.89 -13.28
N PRO A 161 13.41 19.94 -13.85
CA PRO A 161 13.71 20.83 -14.98
C PRO A 161 12.85 20.58 -16.21
N ASP A 162 12.41 19.34 -16.40
CA ASP A 162 11.60 18.80 -17.50
C ASP A 162 10.15 18.55 -17.11
N ALA A 163 9.68 19.14 -16.00
CA ALA A 163 8.32 18.97 -15.52
C ALA A 163 7.26 19.28 -16.60
N ILE A 164 6.28 18.41 -16.71
CA ILE A 164 5.16 18.52 -17.65
C ILE A 164 4.07 19.41 -17.03
N PHE A 165 3.61 20.42 -17.77
CA PHE A 165 2.45 21.24 -17.41
C PHE A 165 1.29 20.90 -18.31
N ARG A 166 0.14 20.57 -17.73
CA ARG A 166 -1.06 20.24 -18.48
C ARG A 166 -1.63 21.49 -19.18
N GLU A 167 -2.53 21.25 -20.14
CA GLU A 167 -3.17 22.28 -20.92
C GLU A 167 -3.65 23.47 -20.06
N GLY A 168 -3.27 24.67 -20.43
CA GLY A 168 -3.56 25.89 -19.69
C GLY A 168 -2.67 26.16 -18.48
N TYR A 169 -1.68 25.29 -18.18
CA TYR A 169 -0.66 25.50 -17.15
C TYR A 169 0.71 25.77 -17.76
N THR A 170 1.51 26.49 -16.99
CA THR A 170 2.92 26.80 -17.25
C THR A 170 3.64 26.83 -15.92
N LEU A 171 4.97 26.82 -15.92
CA LEU A 171 5.76 26.98 -14.70
C LEU A 171 5.39 28.30 -13.97
N VAL A 172 5.14 29.38 -14.72
CA VAL A 172 4.75 30.68 -14.14
C VAL A 172 3.44 30.53 -13.37
N LYS A 173 2.41 29.96 -13.99
CA LYS A 173 1.12 29.75 -13.34
C LYS A 173 1.21 28.82 -12.14
N ALA A 174 2.03 27.77 -12.22
CA ALA A 174 2.25 26.86 -11.10
C ALA A 174 2.94 27.57 -9.93
N LYS A 175 3.88 28.50 -10.20
CA LYS A 175 4.50 29.36 -9.18
C LYS A 175 3.51 30.36 -8.58
N GLU A 176 2.58 30.91 -9.38
CA GLU A 176 1.48 31.73 -8.89
C GLU A 176 0.54 30.94 -7.97
N ASP A 177 0.28 29.66 -8.26
CA ASP A 177 -0.51 28.81 -7.39
C ASP A 177 0.22 28.52 -6.08
N GLN A 178 1.53 28.26 -6.09
CA GLN A 178 2.35 28.14 -4.88
C GLN A 178 2.29 29.40 -4.01
N GLU A 179 2.42 30.57 -4.63
CA GLU A 179 2.31 31.86 -3.93
C GLU A 179 0.90 32.09 -3.37
N PHE A 180 -0.14 31.70 -4.12
CA PHE A 180 -1.52 31.77 -3.65
C PHE A 180 -1.75 30.88 -2.43
N VAL A 181 -1.20 29.66 -2.43
CA VAL A 181 -1.25 28.77 -1.26
C VAL A 181 -0.58 29.42 -0.05
N ARG A 182 0.59 30.01 -0.24
CA ARG A 182 1.37 30.65 0.83
C ARG A 182 0.63 31.83 1.48
N THR A 183 -0.15 32.59 0.70
CA THR A 183 -0.76 33.85 1.14
C THR A 183 -2.25 33.79 1.44
N SER A 184 -2.89 32.64 1.21
CA SER A 184 -4.34 32.48 1.31
C SER A 184 -4.77 31.54 2.42
N SER A 185 -6.01 31.68 2.88
CA SER A 185 -6.62 30.71 3.80
C SER A 185 -6.83 29.36 3.12
N ARG A 186 -6.77 28.28 3.89
CA ARG A 186 -7.05 26.91 3.38
C ARG A 186 -8.38 26.84 2.61
N ALA A 187 -9.42 27.50 3.10
CA ALA A 187 -10.72 27.52 2.42
C ALA A 187 -10.65 28.15 1.03
N ALA A 188 -9.92 29.27 0.88
CA ALA A 188 -9.70 29.91 -0.41
C ALA A 188 -8.88 29.03 -1.35
N VAL A 189 -7.81 28.42 -0.83
CA VAL A 189 -6.96 27.48 -1.59
C VAL A 189 -7.77 26.30 -2.08
N LYS A 190 -8.52 25.64 -1.19
CA LYS A 190 -9.36 24.50 -1.56
C LYS A 190 -10.42 24.87 -2.61
N LYS A 191 -10.98 26.08 -2.54
CA LYS A 191 -11.95 26.56 -3.53
C LYS A 191 -11.31 26.78 -4.92
N ARG A 192 -10.07 27.26 -4.99
CA ARG A 192 -9.37 27.58 -6.25
C ARG A 192 -8.60 26.41 -6.83
N LEU A 193 -7.90 25.63 -5.99
CA LEU A 193 -6.93 24.60 -6.39
C LEU A 193 -7.36 23.19 -6.01
N ASN A 194 -8.65 22.97 -5.78
CA ASN A 194 -9.17 21.63 -5.51
C ASN A 194 -8.76 20.68 -6.62
N ASN A 195 -8.21 19.50 -6.24
CA ASN A 195 -7.74 18.46 -7.17
C ASN A 195 -6.54 18.84 -8.04
N ALA A 196 -5.87 19.96 -7.78
CA ALA A 196 -4.64 20.34 -8.46
C ALA A 196 -3.41 19.69 -7.80
N SER A 197 -3.46 18.36 -7.68
CA SER A 197 -2.36 17.58 -7.08
C SER A 197 -1.15 17.55 -8.00
N PRO A 198 0.07 17.74 -7.44
CA PRO A 198 1.31 17.50 -8.18
C PRO A 198 1.62 16.01 -8.22
N LEU A 199 2.26 15.54 -9.28
CA LEU A 199 2.86 14.22 -9.37
C LEU A 199 4.36 14.32 -9.17
N PHE A 200 4.90 13.47 -8.33
CA PHE A 200 6.32 13.42 -7.97
C PHE A 200 7.03 12.22 -8.58
N GLU A 201 8.30 12.41 -8.86
CA GLU A 201 9.29 11.36 -8.95
C GLU A 201 10.47 11.76 -8.05
N GLY A 202 10.83 10.87 -7.11
CA GLY A 202 11.78 11.22 -6.05
C GLY A 202 11.28 12.39 -5.19
N ASP A 203 12.05 13.49 -5.15
CA ASP A 203 11.75 14.71 -4.40
C ASP A 203 11.23 15.86 -5.26
N ARG A 204 10.91 15.62 -6.54
CA ARG A 204 10.56 16.66 -7.52
C ARG A 204 9.19 16.43 -8.14
N ILE A 205 8.52 17.53 -8.44
CA ILE A 205 7.29 17.53 -9.24
C ILE A 205 7.66 17.33 -10.70
N ILE A 206 7.14 16.26 -11.31
CA ILE A 206 7.33 15.92 -12.73
C ILE A 206 6.11 16.28 -13.58
N GLU A 207 4.93 16.47 -12.98
CA GLU A 207 3.70 16.84 -13.68
C GLU A 207 2.79 17.68 -12.78
N TYR A 208 2.24 18.78 -13.32
CA TYR A 208 1.31 19.64 -12.58
C TYR A 208 0.29 20.36 -13.48
N PRO A 209 -1.01 20.37 -13.08
CA PRO A 209 -1.62 19.37 -12.22
C PRO A 209 -1.53 18.00 -12.85
N CYS A 210 -1.44 16.93 -12.05
CA CYS A 210 -1.33 15.60 -12.61
C CYS A 210 -2.64 15.11 -13.25
N ASP A 211 -2.53 14.25 -14.26
CA ASP A 211 -3.68 13.54 -14.83
C ASP A 211 -4.11 12.38 -13.95
N GLN A 212 -5.02 12.67 -13.02
CA GLN A 212 -5.47 11.68 -12.06
C GLN A 212 -6.15 10.46 -12.70
N SER A 213 -6.73 10.61 -13.92
CA SER A 213 -7.34 9.49 -14.64
C SER A 213 -6.35 8.43 -15.12
N THR A 214 -5.06 8.73 -15.08
CA THR A 214 -3.98 7.81 -15.50
C THR A 214 -3.16 7.29 -14.33
N THR A 215 -3.29 7.89 -13.14
CA THR A 215 -2.36 7.63 -12.02
C THR A 215 -2.42 6.20 -11.51
N THR A 216 -3.61 5.59 -11.37
CA THR A 216 -3.74 4.20 -10.91
C THR A 216 -2.91 3.26 -11.77
N ARG A 217 -3.05 3.33 -13.09
CA ARG A 217 -2.27 2.51 -14.01
C ARG A 217 -0.77 2.83 -13.92
N ARG A 218 -0.39 4.10 -13.92
CA ARG A 218 1.01 4.55 -13.87
C ARG A 218 1.73 4.06 -12.61
N TYR A 219 1.08 4.02 -11.46
CA TYR A 219 1.68 3.47 -10.23
C TYR A 219 2.08 2.00 -10.39
N PHE A 220 1.21 1.19 -10.99
CA PHE A 220 1.53 -0.22 -11.24
C PHE A 220 2.56 -0.41 -12.35
N ASP A 221 2.53 0.42 -13.41
CA ASP A 221 3.53 0.39 -14.47
C ASP A 221 4.93 0.68 -13.90
N HIS A 222 5.10 1.74 -13.11
CA HIS A 222 6.36 2.06 -12.44
C HIS A 222 6.79 0.99 -11.42
N ALA A 223 5.86 0.35 -10.72
CA ALA A 223 6.15 -0.77 -9.82
C ALA A 223 6.70 -1.99 -10.58
N ILE A 224 6.13 -2.31 -11.75
CA ILE A 224 6.61 -3.39 -12.63
C ILE A 224 8.01 -3.05 -13.16
N ASP A 225 8.20 -1.84 -13.69
CA ASP A 225 9.50 -1.38 -14.22
C ASP A 225 10.59 -1.40 -13.14
N PHE A 226 10.24 -1.03 -11.92
CA PHE A 226 11.16 -1.10 -10.77
C PHE A 226 11.60 -2.54 -10.49
N VAL A 227 10.66 -3.50 -10.50
CA VAL A 227 11.00 -4.92 -10.32
C VAL A 227 11.87 -5.42 -11.47
N GLU A 228 11.56 -5.07 -12.73
CA GLU A 228 12.37 -5.46 -13.89
C GLU A 228 13.83 -5.04 -13.74
N GLN A 229 14.09 -3.88 -13.15
CA GLN A 229 15.43 -3.32 -13.00
C GLN A 229 16.22 -3.93 -11.84
N HIS A 230 15.56 -4.53 -10.83
CA HIS A 230 16.19 -4.84 -9.56
C HIS A 230 16.04 -6.28 -9.06
N ASN A 231 15.09 -7.08 -9.57
CA ASN A 231 14.71 -8.40 -9.02
C ASN A 231 15.84 -9.45 -8.97
N GLU A 232 16.85 -9.33 -9.81
CA GLU A 232 17.94 -10.31 -9.87
C GLU A 232 19.06 -10.06 -8.85
N LYS A 233 19.04 -8.88 -8.20
CA LYS A 233 20.17 -8.42 -7.36
C LYS A 233 19.90 -8.61 -5.88
N GLN A 234 18.67 -8.36 -5.45
CA GLN A 234 18.30 -8.37 -4.03
C GLN A 234 16.78 -8.43 -3.88
N PRO A 235 16.25 -8.82 -2.70
CA PRO A 235 14.81 -8.80 -2.46
C PRO A 235 14.28 -7.36 -2.53
N PHE A 236 13.03 -7.19 -2.94
CA PHE A 236 12.40 -5.89 -3.02
C PHE A 236 11.23 -5.75 -2.03
N PHE A 237 11.01 -4.52 -1.59
CA PHE A 237 9.79 -4.09 -0.90
C PHE A 237 9.07 -3.03 -1.74
N LEU A 238 7.82 -3.29 -2.10
CA LEU A 238 6.98 -2.33 -2.80
C LEU A 238 5.79 -1.93 -1.92
N TYR A 239 5.60 -0.62 -1.79
CA TYR A 239 4.42 -0.02 -1.18
C TYR A 239 3.61 0.67 -2.28
N ILE A 240 2.61 -0.05 -2.83
CA ILE A 240 1.76 0.41 -3.94
C ILE A 240 0.47 0.97 -3.33
N THR A 241 0.27 2.27 -3.45
CA THR A 241 -0.78 3.00 -2.75
C THR A 241 -1.65 3.81 -3.71
N PRO A 242 -2.54 3.15 -4.48
CA PRO A 242 -3.46 3.88 -5.35
C PRO A 242 -4.20 4.95 -4.58
N SER A 243 -4.37 6.14 -5.19
CA SER A 243 -5.14 7.24 -4.58
C SER A 243 -6.64 7.02 -4.66
N MET A 244 -7.07 6.02 -5.46
CA MET A 244 -8.45 5.59 -5.59
C MET A 244 -8.73 4.45 -4.59
N PRO A 245 -9.98 4.30 -4.18
CA PRO A 245 -11.19 5.02 -4.55
C PRO A 245 -11.52 6.27 -3.71
N HIS A 246 -10.52 7.00 -3.17
CA HIS A 246 -10.77 8.28 -2.49
C HIS A 246 -11.33 9.32 -3.46
N VAL A 247 -12.30 10.09 -3.00
CA VAL A 247 -12.90 11.18 -3.76
C VAL A 247 -11.94 12.38 -3.89
N PRO A 248 -11.98 13.12 -5.03
CA PRO A 248 -12.80 12.89 -6.22
C PRO A 248 -12.32 11.71 -7.05
N LEU A 249 -13.27 11.04 -7.70
CA LEU A 249 -13.03 9.81 -8.44
C LEU A 249 -12.56 10.09 -9.87
N PHE A 250 -11.49 9.42 -10.28
CA PHE A 250 -10.95 9.52 -11.63
C PHE A 250 -10.67 8.11 -12.18
N ALA A 251 -11.54 7.64 -13.08
CA ALA A 251 -11.32 6.43 -13.84
C ALA A 251 -10.73 6.76 -15.21
N SER A 252 -9.85 5.89 -15.71
CA SER A 252 -9.37 5.98 -17.09
C SER A 252 -10.52 5.76 -18.10
N GLU A 253 -10.31 6.20 -19.33
CA GLU A 253 -11.28 6.01 -20.41
C GLU A 253 -11.66 4.53 -20.59
N GLN A 254 -10.71 3.63 -20.36
CA GLN A 254 -10.93 2.19 -20.44
C GLN A 254 -11.99 1.69 -19.45
N PHE A 255 -12.14 2.31 -18.27
CA PHE A 255 -13.06 1.84 -17.21
C PHE A 255 -14.27 2.74 -17.02
N ARG A 256 -14.19 4.01 -17.38
CA ARG A 256 -15.26 4.98 -17.16
C ARG A 256 -16.59 4.52 -17.76
N GLY A 257 -17.63 4.50 -16.91
CA GLY A 257 -19.01 4.19 -17.29
C GLY A 257 -19.28 2.70 -17.53
N LYS A 258 -18.43 1.79 -17.05
CA LYS A 258 -18.57 0.33 -17.28
C LYS A 258 -19.12 -0.42 -16.08
N SER A 259 -18.80 0.01 -14.87
CA SER A 259 -19.27 -0.66 -13.67
C SER A 259 -20.74 -0.40 -13.39
N LYS A 260 -21.46 -1.42 -12.94
CA LYS A 260 -22.86 -1.29 -12.46
C LYS A 260 -22.97 -0.42 -11.20
N ARG A 261 -21.85 -0.20 -10.48
CA ARG A 261 -21.78 0.65 -9.28
C ARG A 261 -21.52 2.14 -9.62
N GLY A 262 -21.44 2.48 -10.91
CA GLY A 262 -21.08 3.82 -11.39
C GLY A 262 -19.59 4.12 -11.22
N LEU A 263 -19.23 5.40 -11.17
CA LEU A 263 -17.82 5.84 -11.17
C LEU A 263 -16.99 5.27 -10.02
N TYR A 264 -17.58 5.06 -8.85
CA TYR A 264 -16.90 4.38 -7.73
C TYR A 264 -16.50 2.95 -8.11
N GLY A 265 -17.43 2.20 -8.74
CA GLY A 265 -17.12 0.87 -9.23
C GLY A 265 -16.10 0.89 -10.36
N ASP A 266 -16.15 1.87 -11.27
CA ASP A 266 -15.17 1.99 -12.36
C ASP A 266 -13.74 2.07 -11.82
N VAL A 267 -13.49 2.89 -10.78
CA VAL A 267 -12.15 3.04 -10.20
C VAL A 267 -11.70 1.80 -9.41
N VAL A 268 -12.63 1.09 -8.73
CA VAL A 268 -12.30 -0.16 -8.03
C VAL A 268 -11.99 -1.28 -9.03
N GLU A 269 -12.76 -1.39 -10.12
CA GLU A 269 -12.53 -2.36 -11.20
C GLU A 269 -11.21 -2.06 -11.95
N GLU A 270 -10.82 -0.78 -12.06
CA GLU A 270 -9.50 -0.39 -12.59
C GLU A 270 -8.35 -0.79 -11.66
N ILE A 271 -8.53 -0.65 -10.34
CA ILE A 271 -7.56 -1.17 -9.36
C ILE A 271 -7.43 -2.69 -9.50
N ASP A 272 -8.55 -3.41 -9.54
CA ASP A 272 -8.58 -4.86 -9.72
C ASP A 272 -7.80 -5.32 -10.96
N TRP A 273 -8.04 -4.67 -12.09
CA TRP A 273 -7.34 -4.98 -13.34
C TRP A 273 -5.83 -4.78 -13.22
N ASN A 274 -5.40 -3.69 -12.57
CA ASN A 274 -3.97 -3.44 -12.36
C ASN A 274 -3.33 -4.42 -11.37
N VAL A 275 -4.05 -4.80 -10.30
CA VAL A 275 -3.62 -5.88 -9.40
C VAL A 275 -3.44 -7.18 -10.19
N GLY A 276 -4.40 -7.51 -11.08
CA GLY A 276 -4.29 -8.67 -11.96
C GLY A 276 -3.04 -8.67 -12.83
N ARG A 277 -2.76 -7.55 -13.51
CA ARG A 277 -1.55 -7.36 -14.32
C ARG A 277 -0.27 -7.57 -13.51
N PHE A 278 -0.23 -7.03 -12.30
CA PHE A 278 0.93 -7.15 -11.43
C PHE A 278 1.13 -8.61 -10.95
N LEU A 279 0.06 -9.30 -10.54
CA LEU A 279 0.14 -10.70 -10.15
C LEU A 279 0.54 -11.62 -11.32
N ASP A 280 -0.01 -11.38 -12.52
CA ASP A 280 0.36 -12.11 -13.74
C ASP A 280 1.82 -11.87 -14.13
N TYR A 281 2.33 -10.65 -13.91
CA TYR A 281 3.73 -10.33 -14.08
C TYR A 281 4.63 -11.13 -13.14
N LEU A 282 4.29 -11.19 -11.83
CA LEU A 282 5.04 -11.99 -10.86
C LEU A 282 5.03 -13.49 -11.22
N ASP A 283 3.88 -14.01 -11.64
CA ASP A 283 3.74 -15.41 -12.08
C ASP A 283 4.60 -15.68 -13.32
N LYS A 284 4.52 -14.83 -14.33
CA LYS A 284 5.29 -14.96 -15.60
C LYS A 284 6.81 -14.89 -15.38
N LYS A 285 7.26 -14.10 -14.41
CA LYS A 285 8.68 -13.95 -14.07
C LYS A 285 9.20 -15.03 -13.11
N GLY A 286 8.33 -15.93 -12.61
CA GLY A 286 8.72 -16.94 -11.64
C GLY A 286 9.02 -16.36 -10.25
N LEU A 287 8.53 -15.15 -9.94
CA LEU A 287 8.74 -14.47 -8.67
C LEU A 287 7.67 -14.78 -7.62
N ALA A 288 6.52 -15.29 -8.05
CA ALA A 288 5.34 -15.44 -7.19
C ALA A 288 5.54 -16.36 -5.97
N GLU A 289 6.38 -17.40 -6.10
CA GLU A 289 6.67 -18.34 -5.00
C GLU A 289 7.54 -17.72 -3.91
N ASN A 290 8.32 -16.69 -4.26
CA ASN A 290 9.16 -15.96 -3.30
C ASN A 290 8.65 -14.53 -3.06
N THR A 291 7.36 -14.26 -3.28
CA THR A 291 6.78 -12.94 -3.06
C THR A 291 5.54 -13.01 -2.17
N LEU A 292 5.62 -12.34 -1.01
CA LEU A 292 4.48 -12.05 -0.15
C LEU A 292 3.74 -10.83 -0.70
N VAL A 293 2.48 -11.00 -1.11
CA VAL A 293 1.60 -9.91 -1.57
C VAL A 293 0.46 -9.73 -0.58
N ILE A 294 0.29 -8.52 -0.08
CA ILE A 294 -0.77 -8.12 0.84
C ILE A 294 -1.60 -7.05 0.15
N PHE A 295 -2.91 -7.24 0.07
CA PHE A 295 -3.88 -6.26 -0.39
C PHE A 295 -4.76 -5.84 0.78
N ALA A 296 -4.89 -4.54 1.05
CA ALA A 296 -5.80 -4.00 2.06
C ALA A 296 -6.17 -2.53 1.75
N SER A 297 -7.11 -1.96 2.52
CA SER A 297 -7.45 -0.54 2.51
C SER A 297 -6.85 0.19 3.72
N ASP A 298 -6.62 1.49 3.60
CA ASP A 298 -6.08 2.31 4.69
C ASP A 298 -7.12 2.69 5.76
N ASN A 299 -8.37 2.76 5.39
CA ASN A 299 -9.52 2.92 6.28
C ASN A 299 -10.82 2.57 5.55
N GLY A 300 -11.93 2.56 6.26
CA GLY A 300 -13.24 2.33 5.68
C GLY A 300 -13.73 3.46 4.77
N PRO A 301 -14.87 3.29 4.08
CA PRO A 301 -15.36 4.15 3.02
C PRO A 301 -15.86 5.49 3.56
N TRP A 302 -15.81 6.54 2.73
CA TRP A 302 -16.30 7.87 3.08
C TRP A 302 -17.80 8.01 2.77
N LEU A 303 -18.63 7.51 3.66
CA LEU A 303 -20.07 7.37 3.46
C LEU A 303 -20.84 8.68 3.16
N SER A 304 -20.31 9.85 3.59
CA SER A 304 -20.96 11.13 3.32
C SER A 304 -21.00 11.51 1.84
N PHE A 305 -20.17 10.88 1.00
CA PHE A 305 -20.17 11.04 -0.47
C PHE A 305 -21.20 10.15 -1.17
N LYS A 306 -22.00 9.37 -0.43
CA LYS A 306 -23.14 8.59 -0.98
C LYS A 306 -22.69 7.69 -2.14
N GLY A 307 -23.21 7.97 -3.36
CA GLY A 307 -22.91 7.19 -4.57
C GLY A 307 -21.43 7.16 -4.97
N GLU A 308 -20.65 8.18 -4.58
CA GLU A 308 -19.20 8.25 -4.81
C GLU A 308 -18.38 7.71 -3.63
N GLY A 309 -19.01 7.33 -2.53
CA GLY A 309 -18.41 6.59 -1.44
C GLY A 309 -18.59 5.09 -1.60
N GLY A 310 -17.77 4.31 -0.89
CA GLY A 310 -17.85 2.85 -0.85
C GLY A 310 -18.95 2.31 0.06
N SER A 311 -18.93 0.99 0.29
CA SER A 311 -19.83 0.28 1.21
C SER A 311 -19.03 -0.42 2.32
N ALA A 312 -19.40 -0.13 3.55
CA ALA A 312 -18.88 -0.86 4.71
C ALA A 312 -19.77 -2.07 5.09
N ASP A 313 -20.87 -2.33 4.38
CA ASP A 313 -21.78 -3.40 4.75
C ASP A 313 -21.08 -4.75 5.00
N PRO A 314 -21.55 -5.52 6.00
CA PRO A 314 -22.65 -5.25 6.93
C PRO A 314 -22.21 -4.43 8.18
N LEU A 315 -21.05 -3.80 8.14
CA LEU A 315 -20.44 -3.09 9.26
C LEU A 315 -21.05 -1.70 9.43
N ARG A 316 -21.13 -1.24 10.69
CA ARG A 316 -21.60 0.11 11.01
C ARG A 316 -20.51 1.15 10.82
N GLY A 317 -20.85 2.31 10.28
CA GLY A 317 -19.95 3.47 10.15
C GLY A 317 -19.03 3.38 8.95
N GLY A 318 -18.06 4.27 8.90
CA GLY A 318 -17.07 4.41 7.83
C GLY A 318 -15.96 5.38 8.27
N LYS A 319 -15.24 5.96 7.32
CA LYS A 319 -14.17 6.96 7.56
C LYS A 319 -14.59 7.98 8.63
N PHE A 320 -13.66 8.37 9.48
CA PHE A 320 -13.83 9.26 10.67
C PHE A 320 -14.66 8.67 11.80
N SER A 321 -15.07 7.41 11.75
CA SER A 321 -15.79 6.77 12.84
C SER A 321 -14.96 5.65 13.50
N TYR A 322 -15.22 5.42 14.79
CA TYR A 322 -14.60 4.32 15.55
C TYR A 322 -15.44 3.02 15.51
N TYR A 323 -16.50 3.00 14.70
CA TYR A 323 -17.25 1.79 14.45
C TYR A 323 -16.48 0.87 13.47
N GLU A 324 -16.87 -0.40 13.47
CA GLU A 324 -16.25 -1.45 12.63
C GLU A 324 -16.02 -0.99 11.19
N GLY A 325 -17.01 -0.39 10.53
CA GLY A 325 -16.91 0.07 9.15
C GLY A 325 -15.87 1.18 8.91
N GLY A 326 -15.35 1.83 9.98
CA GLY A 326 -14.27 2.81 9.85
C GLY A 326 -12.88 2.20 9.87
N VAL A 327 -12.71 1.07 10.58
CA VAL A 327 -11.39 0.49 10.87
C VAL A 327 -11.23 -0.96 10.45
N ARG A 328 -12.32 -1.71 10.27
CA ARG A 328 -12.29 -3.07 9.73
C ARG A 328 -12.41 -3.01 8.21
N VAL A 329 -11.37 -3.46 7.52
CA VAL A 329 -11.21 -3.30 6.08
C VAL A 329 -10.92 -4.65 5.40
N PRO A 330 -11.13 -4.78 4.09
CA PRO A 330 -10.74 -6.00 3.40
C PRO A 330 -9.22 -6.20 3.47
N CYS A 331 -8.80 -7.45 3.69
CA CYS A 331 -7.40 -7.84 3.62
C CYS A 331 -7.24 -9.23 3.03
N ILE A 332 -6.36 -9.35 2.05
CA ILE A 332 -6.03 -10.60 1.37
C ILE A 332 -4.51 -10.75 1.35
N ILE A 333 -4.03 -11.94 1.72
CA ILE A 333 -2.60 -12.26 1.74
C ILE A 333 -2.35 -13.43 0.79
N ARG A 334 -1.44 -13.24 -0.17
CA ARG A 334 -1.02 -14.29 -1.10
C ARG A 334 0.49 -14.50 -1.01
N TRP A 335 0.88 -15.74 -0.78
CA TRP A 335 2.27 -16.19 -0.90
C TRP A 335 2.27 -17.65 -1.28
N LYS A 336 2.50 -17.94 -2.54
CA LYS A 336 2.42 -19.31 -3.08
C LYS A 336 3.35 -20.27 -2.35
N GLY A 337 2.82 -21.42 -1.93
CA GLY A 337 3.57 -22.45 -1.21
C GLY A 337 3.93 -22.12 0.24
N VAL A 338 3.50 -20.96 0.78
CA VAL A 338 3.73 -20.55 2.17
C VAL A 338 2.43 -20.26 2.88
N VAL A 339 1.59 -19.39 2.31
CA VAL A 339 0.25 -19.11 2.82
C VAL A 339 -0.74 -20.11 2.17
N PRO A 340 -1.59 -20.80 2.95
CA PRO A 340 -2.56 -21.73 2.40
C PRO A 340 -3.53 -21.04 1.42
N ALA A 341 -3.79 -21.68 0.28
CA ALA A 341 -4.71 -21.18 -0.73
C ALA A 341 -6.17 -21.46 -0.37
N GLY A 342 -7.06 -20.50 -0.69
CA GLY A 342 -8.51 -20.65 -0.54
C GLY A 342 -9.03 -20.62 0.89
N VAL A 343 -8.21 -20.15 1.83
CA VAL A 343 -8.58 -20.08 3.25
C VAL A 343 -9.23 -18.74 3.57
N THR A 344 -10.27 -18.78 4.39
CA THR A 344 -10.85 -17.59 5.05
C THR A 344 -10.62 -17.72 6.55
N SER A 345 -10.09 -16.68 7.18
CA SER A 345 -9.81 -16.64 8.62
C SER A 345 -10.47 -15.43 9.28
N ASP A 346 -11.04 -15.65 10.45
CA ASP A 346 -11.60 -14.66 11.37
C ASP A 346 -10.59 -14.25 12.47
N ALA A 347 -9.33 -14.64 12.33
CA ALA A 347 -8.29 -14.20 13.24
C ALA A 347 -8.17 -12.68 13.22
N ILE A 348 -8.19 -12.05 14.40
CA ILE A 348 -7.99 -10.62 14.54
C ILE A 348 -6.52 -10.30 14.26
N ILE A 349 -6.28 -9.61 13.17
CA ILE A 349 -4.96 -9.11 12.76
C ILE A 349 -5.10 -7.62 12.49
N THR A 350 -4.09 -6.86 12.86
CA THR A 350 -4.07 -5.41 12.65
C THR A 350 -2.98 -4.99 11.68
N SER A 351 -3.13 -3.81 11.09
CA SER A 351 -2.11 -3.29 10.16
C SER A 351 -0.74 -3.08 10.82
N ILE A 352 -0.70 -2.80 12.14
CA ILE A 352 0.56 -2.68 12.88
C ILE A 352 1.28 -4.03 13.07
N ASP A 353 0.56 -5.16 12.99
CA ASP A 353 1.14 -6.50 13.09
C ASP A 353 1.92 -6.89 11.82
N LEU A 354 1.67 -6.18 10.70
CA LEU A 354 2.39 -6.44 9.46
C LEU A 354 3.87 -6.13 9.58
N PHE A 355 4.25 -5.08 10.32
CA PHE A 355 5.65 -4.72 10.53
C PHE A 355 6.47 -5.88 11.13
N PRO A 356 6.20 -6.37 12.36
CA PRO A 356 6.97 -7.46 12.95
C PRO A 356 6.80 -8.79 12.19
N THR A 357 5.67 -9.02 11.52
CA THR A 357 5.44 -10.22 10.72
C THR A 357 6.33 -10.24 9.47
N ILE A 358 6.40 -9.15 8.73
CA ILE A 358 7.25 -9.02 7.54
C ILE A 358 8.72 -9.09 7.94
N MET A 359 9.12 -8.40 9.01
CA MET A 359 10.50 -8.42 9.50
C MET A 359 10.94 -9.81 9.96
N HIS A 360 10.04 -10.62 10.53
CA HIS A 360 10.31 -12.03 10.83
C HIS A 360 10.73 -12.80 9.57
N TYR A 361 9.99 -12.64 8.46
CA TYR A 361 10.33 -13.29 7.19
C TYR A 361 11.59 -12.70 6.54
N ALA A 362 11.89 -11.44 6.80
CA ALA A 362 13.14 -10.81 6.37
C ALA A 362 14.36 -11.26 7.18
N GLY A 363 14.14 -12.05 8.24
CA GLY A 363 15.21 -12.60 9.10
C GLY A 363 15.61 -11.68 10.26
N SER A 364 14.81 -10.66 10.60
CA SER A 364 15.04 -9.78 11.74
C SER A 364 14.00 -10.01 12.84
N HIS A 365 14.46 -10.08 14.09
CA HIS A 365 13.63 -10.30 15.28
C HIS A 365 13.86 -9.23 16.35
N SER A 366 14.72 -8.25 16.09
CA SER A 366 14.98 -7.11 16.98
C SER A 366 14.80 -5.81 16.21
N PHE A 367 14.28 -4.80 16.88
CA PHE A 367 13.96 -3.51 16.30
C PHE A 367 14.63 -2.40 17.12
N ASN A 368 15.07 -1.34 16.44
CA ASN A 368 15.66 -0.18 17.10
C ASN A 368 14.61 0.76 17.70
N GLN A 369 13.32 0.39 17.59
CA GLN A 369 12.20 1.09 18.22
C GLN A 369 11.24 0.10 18.89
N GLU A 370 10.46 0.59 19.86
CA GLU A 370 9.37 -0.19 20.47
C GLU A 370 8.26 -0.42 19.43
N ILE A 371 7.87 -1.67 19.20
CA ILE A 371 6.80 -2.08 18.30
C ILE A 371 5.58 -2.48 19.13
N ASP A 372 4.39 -1.99 18.76
CA ASP A 372 3.11 -2.39 19.39
C ASP A 372 2.46 -3.58 18.69
N GLY A 373 2.76 -3.79 17.41
CA GLY A 373 2.28 -4.92 16.64
C GLY A 373 2.89 -6.24 17.11
N ILE A 374 2.19 -7.32 16.87
CA ILE A 374 2.62 -8.70 17.17
C ILE A 374 2.93 -9.47 15.90
N ASN A 375 3.85 -10.44 15.98
CA ASN A 375 4.12 -11.32 14.85
C ASN A 375 2.95 -12.28 14.62
N ALA A 376 2.23 -12.09 13.51
CA ALA A 376 1.03 -12.83 13.16
C ALA A 376 1.30 -14.12 12.35
N VAL A 377 2.54 -14.60 12.24
CA VAL A 377 2.90 -15.82 11.47
C VAL A 377 2.10 -17.02 11.93
N SER A 378 1.94 -17.23 13.24
CA SER A 378 1.17 -18.34 13.78
C SER A 378 -0.33 -18.30 13.42
N TYR A 379 -0.90 -17.10 13.27
CA TYR A 379 -2.31 -16.94 12.91
C TYR A 379 -2.58 -17.18 11.42
N THR A 380 -1.58 -16.99 10.57
CA THR A 380 -1.69 -17.25 9.13
C THR A 380 -1.46 -18.72 8.77
N HIS A 381 -0.80 -19.50 9.62
CA HIS A 381 -0.46 -20.90 9.36
C HIS A 381 -1.25 -21.92 10.19
N LEU A 382 -1.54 -21.65 11.47
CA LEU A 382 -2.02 -22.68 12.40
C LEU A 382 -3.54 -22.92 12.35
N ARG A 383 -4.36 -21.90 12.06
CA ARG A 383 -5.82 -22.09 11.98
C ARG A 383 -6.32 -22.67 10.65
N ALA A 384 -5.48 -22.73 9.63
CA ALA A 384 -5.81 -23.39 8.37
C ALA A 384 -5.93 -24.93 8.48
N HIS A 385 -5.50 -25.51 9.60
CA HIS A 385 -5.55 -26.96 9.85
C HIS A 385 -6.65 -27.38 10.83
N GLU A 386 -7.42 -26.44 11.40
CA GLU A 386 -8.47 -26.74 12.39
C GLU A 386 -9.90 -26.70 11.81
N THR A 387 -10.06 -26.45 10.53
CA THR A 387 -11.32 -26.62 9.78
C THR A 387 -11.18 -27.74 8.77
#